data_1866db7e5c0d62388f4f8d5950f332ff
#
_entry.id   1866db7e5c0d62388f4f8d5950f332ff
#
_cell.length_a   1.000
_cell.length_b   1.000
_cell.length_c   1.000
_cell.angle_alpha   90.00
_cell.angle_beta   90.00
_cell.angle_gamma   90.00
#
_symmetry.space_group_name_H-M   'P 1'
#
loop_
_entity.id
_entity.type
_entity.pdbx_description
1 polymer ?
#
loop_
_entity_poly.entity_id
_entity_poly.type
_entity_poly.pdbx_seq_one_letter_code
_entity_poly.pdbx_strand_id
1 'polypeptide(L)'
;MGLIWSLATVSGQSCTCPDYEQRKSKCKHVWAVELTVTKEVDVEGNITITKTVRKTYSQDWHNYNISQQVEKEQFMKLLSGITSNIRSPAYSFGRPSAPLGDTVFSMVFKVYRTFSGRRFNTDMTAAQQHELITKRIPYNTMFDYFKKKDLTPLLVQMVTLTSLPLRTVEHDFAIDSTGFGTTNFQRWYSFKHGKEISSRRWVKAHFVTGVKSNIVTGVKITSEFDNDCPELPELVKATAENFDMAEVSADKAYLSMDNLQAIQDVGAKAFIPFKSNSQSSGNGMLWKKMYHYFMLNNEEFLQHYHKRSNIEATNHMIKSKFGDCVRSKTWTAQVNEVLCKVICHNLYCVIMEMHTLGIEAEFVS
;
A
#
# COMPACT_ATOMS: atom_id res chain seq x y z
N MET A 1 13.16 -23.52 19.58
CA MET A 1 12.82 -24.76 18.86
C MET A 1 12.89 -24.44 17.37
N GLY A 2 13.97 -24.86 16.73
CA GLY A 2 14.20 -24.61 15.30
C GLY A 2 13.25 -25.46 14.47
N LEU A 3 12.48 -24.82 13.61
CA LEU A 3 11.72 -25.49 12.54
C LEU A 3 12.72 -25.97 11.49
N ILE A 4 13.07 -27.25 11.57
CA ILE A 4 13.78 -27.93 10.50
C ILE A 4 12.79 -28.09 9.35
N TRP A 5 12.99 -27.33 8.28
CA TRP A 5 12.33 -27.58 7.01
C TRP A 5 12.86 -28.89 6.45
N SER A 6 12.13 -29.98 6.66
CA SER A 6 12.42 -31.22 5.96
C SER A 6 12.26 -30.98 4.46
N LEU A 7 13.33 -31.24 3.70
CA LEU A 7 13.32 -31.23 2.24
C LEU A 7 12.27 -32.23 1.76
N ALA A 8 11.10 -31.74 1.35
CA ALA A 8 10.06 -32.57 0.78
C ALA A 8 10.46 -32.95 -0.65
N THR A 9 10.60 -34.25 -0.92
CA THR A 9 10.87 -34.74 -2.26
C THR A 9 9.55 -35.03 -2.96
N VAL A 10 9.38 -34.48 -4.18
CA VAL A 10 8.21 -34.72 -5.03
C VAL A 10 8.63 -35.66 -6.16
N SER A 11 7.96 -36.81 -6.30
CA SER A 11 8.16 -37.77 -7.38
C SER A 11 6.82 -38.04 -8.08
N GLY A 12 6.67 -37.52 -9.28
CA GLY A 12 5.39 -37.59 -10.00
C GLY A 12 4.26 -36.91 -9.25
N GLN A 13 3.22 -37.67 -8.86
CA GLN A 13 2.07 -37.17 -8.10
C GLN A 13 2.18 -37.45 -6.60
N SER A 14 3.32 -37.87 -6.09
CA SER A 14 3.57 -38.18 -4.67
C SER A 14 4.56 -37.21 -4.04
N CYS A 15 4.46 -37.01 -2.71
CA CYS A 15 5.32 -36.13 -1.95
C CYS A 15 5.60 -36.73 -0.57
N THR A 16 6.79 -36.52 -0.04
CA THR A 16 7.19 -36.98 1.29
C THR A 16 6.83 -36.01 2.42
N CYS A 17 6.05 -34.95 2.15
CA CYS A 17 5.66 -34.01 3.20
C CYS A 17 4.54 -34.58 4.08
N PRO A 18 4.46 -34.17 5.38
CA PRO A 18 3.45 -34.65 6.31
C PRO A 18 2.00 -34.45 5.84
N ASP A 19 1.73 -33.33 5.12
CA ASP A 19 0.39 -33.05 4.58
C ASP A 19 -0.04 -34.08 3.52
N TYR A 20 0.88 -34.50 2.65
CA TYR A 20 0.60 -35.56 1.66
C TYR A 20 0.46 -36.94 2.33
N GLU A 21 1.32 -37.26 3.31
CA GLU A 21 1.28 -38.51 4.03
C GLU A 21 -0.03 -38.72 4.79
N GLN A 22 -0.57 -37.64 5.38
CA GLN A 22 -1.84 -37.71 6.13
C GLN A 22 -3.06 -37.75 5.20
N ARG A 23 -3.11 -36.92 4.18
CA ARG A 23 -4.31 -36.74 3.36
C ARG A 23 -4.36 -37.64 2.14
N LYS A 24 -3.23 -38.20 1.70
CA LYS A 24 -3.09 -38.98 0.47
C LYS A 24 -3.66 -38.27 -0.78
N SER A 25 -3.68 -36.93 -0.74
CA SER A 25 -4.15 -36.07 -1.81
C SER A 25 -3.05 -35.07 -2.20
N LYS A 26 -3.16 -34.46 -3.38
CA LYS A 26 -2.16 -33.52 -3.88
C LYS A 26 -1.93 -32.38 -2.86
N CYS A 27 -0.74 -32.32 -2.30
CA CYS A 27 -0.28 -31.25 -1.41
C CYS A 27 0.23 -30.05 -2.22
N LYS A 28 0.48 -28.94 -1.53
CA LYS A 28 1.04 -27.72 -2.15
C LYS A 28 2.33 -27.97 -2.97
N HIS A 29 3.16 -28.92 -2.56
CA HIS A 29 4.41 -29.25 -3.25
C HIS A 29 4.16 -29.97 -4.59
N VAL A 30 3.20 -30.92 -4.64
CA VAL A 30 2.78 -31.59 -5.86
C VAL A 30 2.17 -30.59 -6.84
N TRP A 31 1.25 -29.73 -6.37
CA TRP A 31 0.70 -28.65 -7.18
C TRP A 31 1.76 -27.70 -7.71
N ALA A 32 2.72 -27.31 -6.89
CA ALA A 32 3.81 -26.43 -7.32
C ALA A 32 4.63 -27.06 -8.45
N VAL A 33 4.93 -28.36 -8.39
CA VAL A 33 5.66 -29.06 -9.45
C VAL A 33 4.80 -29.18 -10.73
N GLU A 34 3.54 -29.55 -10.61
CA GLU A 34 2.63 -29.64 -11.77
C GLU A 34 2.45 -28.30 -12.49
N LEU A 35 2.38 -27.17 -11.74
CA LEU A 35 2.23 -25.84 -12.32
C LEU A 35 3.54 -25.26 -12.90
N THR A 36 4.69 -25.83 -12.53
CA THR A 36 6.01 -25.32 -12.97
C THR A 36 6.68 -26.20 -14.03
N VAL A 37 6.18 -27.41 -14.27
CA VAL A 37 6.77 -28.35 -15.22
C VAL A 37 5.72 -28.78 -16.24
N THR A 38 5.84 -28.29 -17.47
CA THR A 38 5.02 -28.72 -18.60
C THR A 38 5.81 -29.74 -19.43
N LYS A 39 5.22 -30.90 -19.71
CA LYS A 39 5.77 -31.90 -20.61
C LYS A 39 4.98 -31.84 -21.93
N GLU A 40 5.66 -31.59 -23.02
CA GLU A 40 5.13 -31.66 -24.36
C GLU A 40 5.80 -32.79 -25.09
N VAL A 41 5.02 -33.64 -25.76
CA VAL A 41 5.51 -34.75 -26.60
C VAL A 41 5.14 -34.39 -28.01
N ASP A 42 6.12 -34.28 -28.91
CA ASP A 42 5.87 -34.01 -30.30
C ASP A 42 5.42 -35.30 -31.07
N VAL A 43 5.06 -35.12 -32.31
CA VAL A 43 4.56 -36.23 -33.18
C VAL A 43 5.62 -37.30 -33.43
N GLU A 44 6.91 -36.99 -33.21
CA GLU A 44 8.07 -37.86 -33.37
C GLU A 44 8.46 -38.56 -32.05
N GLY A 45 7.74 -38.29 -30.96
CA GLY A 45 7.98 -38.91 -29.62
C GLY A 45 9.04 -38.22 -28.81
N ASN A 46 9.57 -37.04 -29.22
CA ASN A 46 10.52 -36.29 -28.42
C ASN A 46 9.81 -35.59 -27.25
N ILE A 47 10.39 -35.66 -26.09
CA ILE A 47 9.84 -35.07 -24.87
C ILE A 47 10.52 -33.74 -24.59
N THR A 48 9.78 -32.65 -24.72
CA THR A 48 10.22 -31.31 -24.27
C THR A 48 9.71 -31.06 -22.87
N ILE A 49 10.60 -30.79 -21.91
CA ILE A 49 10.28 -30.44 -20.54
C ILE A 49 10.53 -28.96 -20.35
N THR A 50 9.48 -28.16 -20.26
CA THR A 50 9.57 -26.73 -19.95
C THR A 50 9.38 -26.54 -18.45
N LYS A 51 10.39 -25.99 -17.78
CA LYS A 51 10.32 -25.64 -16.35
C LYS A 51 10.19 -24.13 -16.21
N THR A 52 9.02 -23.67 -15.80
CA THR A 52 8.82 -22.26 -15.43
C THR A 52 9.40 -22.02 -14.03
N VAL A 53 10.52 -21.34 -13.95
CA VAL A 53 11.11 -20.92 -12.67
C VAL A 53 10.62 -19.52 -12.35
N ARG A 54 9.82 -19.39 -11.29
CA ARG A 54 9.48 -18.07 -10.75
C ARG A 54 10.76 -17.45 -10.17
N LYS A 55 11.25 -16.34 -10.76
CA LYS A 55 12.32 -15.55 -10.14
C LYS A 55 11.76 -14.91 -8.90
N THR A 56 12.10 -15.44 -7.74
CA THR A 56 11.91 -14.75 -6.46
C THR A 56 13.18 -13.97 -6.17
N TYR A 57 13.04 -12.67 -5.92
CA TYR A 57 14.15 -11.89 -5.38
C TYR A 57 14.46 -12.39 -3.98
N SER A 58 15.75 -12.60 -3.68
CA SER A 58 16.18 -12.96 -2.33
C SER A 58 15.88 -11.79 -1.39
N GLN A 59 15.07 -12.05 -0.35
CA GLN A 59 14.86 -11.07 0.71
C GLN A 59 16.16 -10.89 1.49
N ASP A 60 16.59 -9.64 1.69
CA ASP A 60 17.66 -9.30 2.60
C ASP A 60 17.20 -9.43 4.07
N TRP A 61 17.23 -10.66 4.56
CA TRP A 61 16.78 -10.99 5.91
C TRP A 61 17.60 -10.31 7.01
N HIS A 62 18.87 -9.99 6.75
CA HIS A 62 19.73 -9.33 7.72
C HIS A 62 19.22 -7.90 7.99
N ASN A 63 19.15 -7.08 6.96
CA ASN A 63 18.70 -5.70 7.07
C ASN A 63 17.20 -5.62 7.44
N TYR A 64 16.37 -6.55 6.96
CA TYR A 64 14.99 -6.67 7.41
C TYR A 64 14.90 -6.86 8.93
N ASN A 65 15.65 -7.80 9.50
CA ASN A 65 15.61 -8.06 10.94
C ASN A 65 16.11 -6.86 11.76
N ILE A 66 17.17 -6.20 11.32
CA ILE A 66 17.67 -4.98 11.98
C ILE A 66 16.60 -3.89 11.97
N SER A 67 16.02 -3.61 10.81
CA SER A 67 14.98 -2.58 10.67
C SER A 67 13.78 -2.85 11.59
N GLN A 68 13.35 -4.11 11.73
CA GLN A 68 12.23 -4.48 12.61
C GLN A 68 12.56 -4.27 14.10
N GLN A 69 13.79 -4.51 14.53
CA GLN A 69 14.19 -4.33 15.93
C GLN A 69 14.20 -2.86 16.37
N VAL A 70 14.53 -1.94 15.47
CA VAL A 70 14.62 -0.50 15.75
C VAL A 70 13.43 0.29 15.23
N GLU A 71 12.46 -0.37 14.57
CA GLU A 71 11.32 0.26 13.86
C GLU A 71 10.60 1.29 14.72
N LYS A 72 10.20 0.94 15.94
CA LYS A 72 9.42 1.85 16.80
C LYS A 72 10.18 3.12 17.14
N GLU A 73 11.45 3.01 17.49
CA GLU A 73 12.28 4.15 17.88
C GLU A 73 12.51 5.07 16.68
N GLN A 74 12.91 4.52 15.55
CA GLN A 74 13.10 5.29 14.32
C GLN A 74 11.80 5.91 13.82
N PHE A 75 10.68 5.17 13.90
CA PHE A 75 9.36 5.68 13.56
C PHE A 75 9.00 6.93 14.37
N MET A 76 9.19 6.90 15.69
CA MET A 76 8.90 8.04 16.55
C MET A 76 9.80 9.24 16.24
N LYS A 77 11.10 9.03 15.99
CA LYS A 77 12.05 10.09 15.62
C LYS A 77 11.67 10.75 14.30
N LEU A 78 11.44 9.94 13.24
CA LEU A 78 11.03 10.45 11.93
C LEU A 78 9.69 11.21 12.01
N LEU A 79 8.71 10.64 12.70
CA LEU A 79 7.42 11.29 12.90
C LEU A 79 7.54 12.61 13.66
N SER A 80 8.36 12.67 14.71
CA SER A 80 8.64 13.90 15.45
C SER A 80 9.29 14.95 14.55
N GLY A 81 10.27 14.58 13.74
CA GLY A 81 10.91 15.48 12.78
C GLY A 81 9.91 16.12 11.81
N ILE A 82 8.98 15.33 11.27
CA ILE A 82 7.93 15.86 10.36
C ILE A 82 6.97 16.78 11.12
N THR A 83 6.52 16.36 12.30
CA THR A 83 5.44 17.07 13.02
C THR A 83 5.90 18.30 13.77
N SER A 84 7.18 18.40 14.14
CA SER A 84 7.77 19.59 14.78
C SER A 84 7.67 20.84 13.90
N ASN A 85 7.66 20.69 12.59
CA ASN A 85 7.54 21.78 11.61
C ASN A 85 6.09 22.26 11.41
N ILE A 86 5.10 21.57 11.99
CA ILE A 86 3.68 21.94 11.85
C ILE A 86 3.36 23.11 12.80
N ARG A 87 3.15 24.30 12.22
CA ARG A 87 2.79 25.47 12.99
C ARG A 87 1.33 25.42 13.45
N SER A 88 1.11 25.73 14.73
CA SER A 88 -0.26 25.91 15.24
C SER A 88 -0.87 27.20 14.69
N PRO A 89 -2.19 27.24 14.41
CA PRO A 89 -2.87 28.48 14.08
C PRO A 89 -2.65 29.54 15.18
N ALA A 90 -2.63 30.81 14.76
CA ALA A 90 -2.49 31.91 15.71
C ALA A 90 -3.62 31.86 16.75
N TYR A 91 -3.23 32.05 18.01
CA TYR A 91 -4.19 32.13 19.13
C TYR A 91 -4.96 33.45 18.99
N SER A 92 -6.28 33.36 19.02
CA SER A 92 -7.14 34.56 18.92
C SER A 92 -7.87 34.87 20.22
N PHE A 93 -8.59 33.92 20.77
CA PHE A 93 -9.40 34.10 21.99
C PHE A 93 -9.81 32.77 22.62
N GLY A 94 -10.02 32.73 23.93
CA GLY A 94 -10.50 31.58 24.67
C GLY A 94 -9.37 30.69 25.23
N ARG A 95 -9.63 29.39 25.45
CA ARG A 95 -8.62 28.44 25.90
C ARG A 95 -7.65 28.11 24.75
N PRO A 96 -6.32 28.22 24.95
CA PRO A 96 -5.36 27.84 23.93
C PRO A 96 -5.59 26.41 23.44
N SER A 97 -5.55 26.22 22.11
CA SER A 97 -5.64 24.91 21.49
C SER A 97 -4.41 24.06 21.84
N ALA A 98 -4.54 22.74 21.72
CA ALA A 98 -3.38 21.86 21.83
C ALA A 98 -2.40 22.15 20.65
N PRO A 99 -1.06 22.04 20.88
CA PRO A 99 -0.09 22.19 19.81
C PRO A 99 -0.43 21.27 18.64
N LEU A 100 -0.49 21.83 17.43
CA LEU A 100 -0.97 21.08 16.27
C LEU A 100 0.01 19.95 15.91
N GLY A 101 1.32 20.22 15.94
CA GLY A 101 2.34 19.20 15.69
C GLY A 101 2.23 18.02 16.65
N ASP A 102 2.15 18.28 17.96
CA ASP A 102 1.99 17.22 18.98
C ASP A 102 0.68 16.44 18.79
N THR A 103 -0.38 17.12 18.31
CA THR A 103 -1.66 16.48 18.05
C THR A 103 -1.59 15.56 16.85
N VAL A 104 -0.98 16.00 15.75
CA VAL A 104 -0.79 15.18 14.53
C VAL A 104 0.15 14.01 14.83
N PHE A 105 1.25 14.24 15.57
CA PHE A 105 2.10 13.17 16.08
C PHE A 105 1.25 12.11 16.80
N SER A 106 0.42 12.55 17.75
CA SER A 106 -0.43 11.67 18.54
C SER A 106 -1.41 10.87 17.68
N MET A 107 -2.00 11.49 16.66
CA MET A 107 -2.94 10.83 15.73
C MET A 107 -2.25 9.72 14.95
N VAL A 108 -1.13 10.00 14.31
CA VAL A 108 -0.38 9.03 13.50
C VAL A 108 0.18 7.92 14.39
N PHE A 109 0.82 8.28 15.51
CA PHE A 109 1.39 7.30 16.44
C PHE A 109 0.32 6.41 17.09
N LYS A 110 -0.90 6.92 17.32
CA LYS A 110 -2.04 6.13 17.78
C LYS A 110 -2.46 5.07 16.76
N VAL A 111 -2.46 5.41 15.47
CA VAL A 111 -2.78 4.46 14.39
C VAL A 111 -1.69 3.39 14.30
N TYR A 112 -0.42 3.78 14.35
CA TYR A 112 0.72 2.86 14.38
C TYR A 112 0.61 1.84 15.54
N ARG A 113 0.28 2.29 16.75
CA ARG A 113 0.19 1.43 17.95
C ARG A 113 -1.04 0.53 17.98
N THR A 114 -2.07 0.80 17.20
CA THR A 114 -3.33 0.02 17.12
C THR A 114 -4.09 -0.16 18.45
N PHE A 115 -3.56 0.27 19.59
CA PHE A 115 -4.15 0.13 20.93
C PHE A 115 -5.41 0.99 21.11
N SER A 116 -6.18 0.75 22.17
CA SER A 116 -7.24 1.67 22.59
C SER A 116 -6.63 3.00 23.08
N GLY A 117 -7.41 4.10 23.00
CA GLY A 117 -6.92 5.42 23.45
C GLY A 117 -6.40 5.44 24.89
N ARG A 118 -7.02 4.68 25.79
CA ARG A 118 -6.57 4.56 27.19
C ARG A 118 -5.22 3.86 27.32
N ARG A 119 -5.03 2.75 26.62
CA ARG A 119 -3.75 1.99 26.64
C ARG A 119 -2.62 2.76 25.95
N PHE A 120 -2.95 3.51 24.91
CA PHE A 120 -2.00 4.36 24.18
C PHE A 120 -1.43 5.51 25.03
N ASN A 121 -2.08 5.89 26.12
CA ASN A 121 -1.63 6.98 26.99
C ASN A 121 -0.21 6.75 27.55
N THR A 122 0.18 5.51 27.77
CA THR A 122 1.54 5.14 28.24
C THR A 122 2.59 5.45 27.16
N ASP A 123 2.28 5.13 25.89
CA ASP A 123 3.17 5.44 24.76
C ASP A 123 3.36 6.97 24.60
N MET A 124 2.30 7.76 24.84
CA MET A 124 2.38 9.23 24.81
C MET A 124 3.21 9.80 25.96
N THR A 125 3.18 9.17 27.13
CA THR A 125 4.05 9.54 28.24
C THR A 125 5.52 9.28 27.88
N ALA A 126 5.82 8.13 27.31
CA ALA A 126 7.18 7.82 26.86
C ALA A 126 7.65 8.79 25.74
N ALA A 127 6.79 9.12 24.76
CA ALA A 127 7.13 10.09 23.72
C ALA A 127 7.47 11.47 24.30
N GLN A 128 6.76 11.92 25.34
CA GLN A 128 7.08 13.18 26.02
C GLN A 128 8.38 13.10 26.81
N GLN A 129 8.63 11.98 27.50
CA GLN A 129 9.88 11.76 28.23
C GLN A 129 11.12 11.74 27.33
N HIS A 130 10.96 11.30 26.09
CA HIS A 130 11.99 11.34 25.06
C HIS A 130 12.04 12.65 24.25
N GLU A 131 11.31 13.69 24.71
CA GLU A 131 11.28 15.02 24.09
C GLU A 131 10.81 15.03 22.61
N LEU A 132 10.10 13.99 22.18
CA LEU A 132 9.58 13.88 20.83
C LEU A 132 8.31 14.71 20.59
N ILE A 133 7.67 15.13 21.68
CA ILE A 133 6.52 16.04 21.74
C ILE A 133 6.69 16.99 22.92
N THR A 134 6.19 18.22 22.77
CA THR A 134 6.23 19.22 23.84
C THR A 134 5.14 18.97 24.88
N LYS A 135 3.97 18.54 24.44
CA LYS A 135 2.80 18.35 25.28
C LYS A 135 2.04 17.07 24.96
N ARG A 136 1.79 16.28 26.00
CA ARG A 136 0.92 15.10 25.87
C ARG A 136 -0.53 15.50 25.58
N ILE A 137 -1.10 14.97 24.50
CA ILE A 137 -2.47 15.22 24.10
C ILE A 137 -3.41 14.18 24.71
N PRO A 138 -4.47 14.59 25.44
CA PRO A 138 -5.49 13.66 25.93
C PRO A 138 -6.16 12.92 24.75
N TYR A 139 -6.41 11.62 24.91
CA TYR A 139 -6.95 10.79 23.82
C TYR A 139 -8.33 11.28 23.34
N ASN A 140 -9.17 11.87 24.18
CA ASN A 140 -10.45 12.45 23.74
C ASN A 140 -10.21 13.65 22.80
N THR A 141 -9.30 14.56 23.17
CA THR A 141 -8.91 15.68 22.31
C THR A 141 -8.36 15.20 20.98
N MET A 142 -7.49 14.19 20.99
CA MET A 142 -6.96 13.59 19.76
C MET A 142 -8.07 13.03 18.89
N PHE A 143 -9.06 12.32 19.45
CA PHE A 143 -10.20 11.81 18.68
C PHE A 143 -11.09 12.92 18.10
N ASP A 144 -11.20 14.07 18.77
CA ASP A 144 -11.91 15.23 18.21
C ASP A 144 -11.15 15.86 17.04
N TYR A 145 -9.82 15.82 17.07
CA TYR A 145 -9.02 16.27 15.92
C TYR A 145 -9.17 15.38 14.69
N PHE A 146 -9.36 14.06 14.83
CA PHE A 146 -9.69 13.20 13.69
C PHE A 146 -10.93 13.68 12.91
N LYS A 147 -11.89 14.36 13.57
CA LYS A 147 -13.12 14.86 12.95
C LYS A 147 -12.94 16.20 12.20
N LYS A 148 -11.77 16.85 12.33
CA LYS A 148 -11.51 18.17 11.71
C LYS A 148 -11.18 18.02 10.23
N LYS A 149 -11.98 18.67 9.37
CA LYS A 149 -11.77 18.66 7.91
C LYS A 149 -10.48 19.36 7.51
N ASP A 150 -10.08 20.39 8.24
CA ASP A 150 -8.88 21.17 7.95
C ASP A 150 -7.57 20.36 8.10
N LEU A 151 -7.63 19.21 8.76
CA LEU A 151 -6.48 18.32 8.86
C LEU A 151 -6.31 17.39 7.66
N THR A 152 -7.37 17.14 6.90
CA THR A 152 -7.28 16.25 5.74
C THR A 152 -6.22 16.69 4.72
N PRO A 153 -6.17 17.97 4.26
CA PRO A 153 -5.12 18.41 3.34
C PRO A 153 -3.70 18.29 3.93
N LEU A 154 -3.55 18.60 5.23
CA LEU A 154 -2.27 18.45 5.92
C LEU A 154 -1.80 17.00 5.94
N LEU A 155 -2.70 16.05 6.24
CA LEU A 155 -2.36 14.63 6.25
C LEU A 155 -2.04 14.11 4.84
N VAL A 156 -2.72 14.59 3.79
CA VAL A 156 -2.37 14.28 2.39
C VAL A 156 -0.96 14.81 2.06
N GLN A 157 -0.65 16.04 2.45
CA GLN A 157 0.70 16.60 2.28
C GLN A 157 1.74 15.77 3.04
N MET A 158 1.43 15.28 4.23
CA MET A 158 2.34 14.41 4.99
C MET A 158 2.57 13.06 4.29
N VAL A 159 1.59 12.50 3.59
CA VAL A 159 1.82 11.31 2.75
C VAL A 159 2.88 11.61 1.69
N THR A 160 2.76 12.73 0.99
CA THR A 160 3.78 13.16 0.01
C THR A 160 5.14 13.37 0.67
N LEU A 161 5.21 14.14 1.77
CA LEU A 161 6.47 14.41 2.47
C LEU A 161 7.18 13.13 2.93
N THR A 162 6.42 12.17 3.48
CA THR A 162 6.99 10.89 3.93
C THR A 162 7.50 10.02 2.79
N SER A 163 7.09 10.27 1.56
CA SER A 163 7.58 9.52 0.38
C SER A 163 8.86 10.10 -0.23
N LEU A 164 9.16 11.39 0.00
CA LEU A 164 10.26 12.10 -0.65
C LEU A 164 11.66 11.49 -0.44
N PRO A 165 12.01 10.87 0.69
CA PRO A 165 13.32 10.23 0.84
C PRO A 165 13.61 9.17 -0.24
N LEU A 166 12.56 8.59 -0.83
CA LEU A 166 12.68 7.55 -1.86
C LEU A 166 12.50 8.07 -3.30
N ARG A 167 12.50 9.39 -3.52
CA ARG A 167 12.27 9.97 -4.85
C ARG A 167 13.31 9.58 -5.89
N THR A 168 14.54 9.29 -5.49
CA THR A 168 15.62 8.86 -6.39
C THR A 168 15.67 7.35 -6.59
N VAL A 169 14.86 6.61 -5.84
CA VAL A 169 14.79 5.15 -5.86
C VAL A 169 13.65 4.68 -6.78
N GLU A 170 12.53 5.43 -6.78
CA GLU A 170 11.31 5.06 -7.49
C GLU A 170 11.17 5.81 -8.81
N HIS A 171 10.98 5.04 -9.89
CA HIS A 171 10.68 5.54 -11.23
C HIS A 171 9.47 4.83 -11.85
N ASP A 172 9.16 3.62 -11.37
CA ASP A 172 8.02 2.82 -11.83
C ASP A 172 6.91 2.85 -10.78
N PHE A 173 5.69 3.10 -11.22
CA PHE A 173 4.55 3.26 -10.33
C PHE A 173 3.40 2.34 -10.69
N ALA A 174 2.67 1.90 -9.68
CA ALA A 174 1.42 1.16 -9.82
C ALA A 174 0.27 1.94 -9.19
N ILE A 175 -0.91 1.89 -9.82
CA ILE A 175 -2.12 2.55 -9.35
C ILE A 175 -3.22 1.51 -9.15
N ASP A 176 -3.85 1.54 -7.98
CA ASP A 176 -5.00 0.70 -7.65
C ASP A 176 -5.82 1.32 -6.52
N SER A 177 -7.03 0.80 -6.32
CA SER A 177 -7.89 1.18 -5.21
C SER A 177 -8.06 0.03 -4.22
N THR A 178 -8.26 0.39 -2.96
CA THR A 178 -8.54 -0.59 -1.91
C THR A 178 -9.57 -0.07 -0.92
N GLY A 179 -10.41 -0.97 -0.36
CA GLY A 179 -11.43 -0.62 0.62
C GLY A 179 -10.99 -0.87 2.05
N PHE A 180 -11.30 0.06 2.96
CA PHE A 180 -11.19 -0.11 4.41
C PHE A 180 -12.59 -0.19 5.02
N GLY A 181 -12.91 -1.32 5.66
CA GLY A 181 -14.23 -1.55 6.27
C GLY A 181 -14.55 -0.53 7.38
N THR A 182 -15.80 -0.09 7.46
CA THR A 182 -16.24 0.84 8.51
C THR A 182 -16.84 0.14 9.73
N THR A 183 -17.00 -1.18 9.69
CA THR A 183 -17.66 -1.98 10.73
C THR A 183 -16.99 -3.32 10.96
N ASN A 184 -16.41 -3.49 12.16
CA ASN A 184 -15.78 -4.76 12.57
C ASN A 184 -16.77 -5.76 13.20
N PHE A 185 -17.85 -5.29 13.80
CA PHE A 185 -18.70 -6.11 14.67
C PHE A 185 -20.02 -6.59 14.03
N GLN A 186 -20.42 -6.06 12.89
CA GLN A 186 -21.67 -6.45 12.21
C GLN A 186 -21.66 -7.91 11.74
N ARG A 187 -20.49 -8.47 11.43
CA ARG A 187 -20.36 -9.85 10.93
C ARG A 187 -20.89 -10.86 11.92
N TRP A 188 -20.50 -10.74 13.20
CA TRP A 188 -20.93 -11.67 14.24
C TRP A 188 -22.41 -11.51 14.59
N TYR A 189 -22.88 -10.28 14.74
CA TYR A 189 -24.28 -9.99 15.06
C TYR A 189 -25.21 -10.47 13.95
N SER A 190 -24.89 -10.19 12.69
CA SER A 190 -25.68 -10.60 11.54
C SER A 190 -25.69 -12.11 11.37
N PHE A 191 -24.56 -12.79 11.55
CA PHE A 191 -24.48 -14.25 11.55
C PHE A 191 -25.32 -14.86 12.67
N LYS A 192 -25.22 -14.33 13.89
CA LYS A 192 -25.94 -14.83 15.06
C LYS A 192 -27.47 -14.65 14.94
N HIS A 193 -27.93 -13.60 14.28
CA HIS A 193 -29.34 -13.25 14.18
C HIS A 193 -29.96 -13.51 12.81
N GLY A 194 -29.26 -14.20 11.91
CA GLY A 194 -29.75 -14.55 10.58
C GLY A 194 -30.15 -13.34 9.70
N LYS A 195 -29.66 -12.14 10.05
CA LYS A 195 -29.93 -10.94 9.27
C LYS A 195 -28.94 -10.83 8.12
N GLU A 196 -29.44 -10.77 6.89
CA GLU A 196 -28.60 -10.40 5.75
C GLU A 196 -27.95 -9.05 5.99
N ILE A 197 -26.63 -8.97 5.74
CA ILE A 197 -25.88 -7.72 5.81
C ILE A 197 -26.27 -6.94 4.56
N SER A 198 -27.24 -6.05 4.67
CA SER A 198 -27.77 -5.30 3.53
C SER A 198 -26.77 -4.30 2.91
N SER A 199 -25.73 -3.89 3.61
CA SER A 199 -24.63 -3.10 3.03
C SER A 199 -23.41 -3.09 3.93
N ARG A 200 -22.29 -3.62 3.43
CA ARG A 200 -20.98 -3.33 4.01
C ARG A 200 -20.54 -1.98 3.48
N ARG A 201 -20.36 -1.00 4.34
CA ARG A 201 -19.78 0.29 3.97
C ARG A 201 -18.26 0.24 4.14
N TRP A 202 -17.57 0.82 3.20
CA TRP A 202 -16.12 1.00 3.27
C TRP A 202 -15.70 2.37 2.77
N VAL A 203 -14.53 2.78 3.20
CA VAL A 203 -13.84 3.96 2.68
C VAL A 203 -12.91 3.45 1.59
N LYS A 204 -13.05 3.97 0.39
CA LYS A 204 -12.19 3.62 -0.74
C LYS A 204 -10.97 4.54 -0.78
N ALA A 205 -9.80 3.95 -0.86
CA ALA A 205 -8.54 4.66 -1.00
C ALA A 205 -7.88 4.28 -2.32
N HIS A 206 -7.52 5.29 -3.12
CA HIS A 206 -6.77 5.15 -4.36
C HIS A 206 -5.32 5.50 -4.05
N PHE A 207 -4.40 4.64 -4.42
CA PHE A 207 -2.97 4.81 -4.17
C PHE A 207 -2.17 4.85 -5.46
N VAL A 208 -1.16 5.71 -5.48
CA VAL A 208 0.00 5.58 -6.37
C VAL A 208 1.13 5.06 -5.53
N THR A 209 1.72 3.95 -5.94
CA THR A 209 2.74 3.25 -5.17
C THR A 209 3.97 3.04 -6.00
N GLY A 210 5.14 3.37 -5.47
CA GLY A 210 6.42 2.99 -6.05
C GLY A 210 6.59 1.47 -6.04
N VAL A 211 7.02 0.92 -7.15
CA VAL A 211 7.09 -0.53 -7.36
C VAL A 211 8.22 -1.20 -6.58
N LYS A 212 9.31 -0.47 -6.33
CA LYS A 212 10.52 -1.02 -5.73
C LYS A 212 10.44 -1.10 -4.21
N SER A 213 10.01 -0.04 -3.55
CA SER A 213 9.96 0.09 -2.09
C SER A 213 8.55 -0.05 -1.48
N ASN A 214 7.52 -0.14 -2.31
CA ASN A 214 6.11 -0.10 -1.91
C ASN A 214 5.67 1.23 -1.25
N ILE A 215 6.42 2.30 -1.41
CA ILE A 215 6.09 3.62 -0.87
C ILE A 215 4.85 4.19 -1.55
N VAL A 216 3.91 4.75 -0.81
CA VAL A 216 2.73 5.43 -1.35
C VAL A 216 3.09 6.91 -1.59
N THR A 217 3.07 7.33 -2.86
CA THR A 217 3.44 8.70 -3.28
C THR A 217 2.24 9.60 -3.50
N GLY A 218 1.09 9.00 -3.83
CA GLY A 218 -0.17 9.71 -4.03
C GLY A 218 -1.34 8.97 -3.38
N VAL A 219 -2.26 9.72 -2.80
CA VAL A 219 -3.46 9.16 -2.15
C VAL A 219 -4.68 10.03 -2.39
N LYS A 220 -5.79 9.38 -2.72
CA LYS A 220 -7.11 10.00 -2.75
C LYS A 220 -8.13 9.09 -2.06
N ILE A 221 -8.96 9.66 -1.23
CA ILE A 221 -9.99 8.91 -0.48
C ILE A 221 -11.36 9.30 -1.03
N THR A 222 -12.12 8.28 -1.41
CA THR A 222 -13.46 8.44 -1.99
C THR A 222 -14.48 7.54 -1.30
N SER A 223 -15.74 7.71 -1.65
CA SER A 223 -16.80 6.82 -1.18
C SER A 223 -16.77 5.47 -1.92
N GLU A 224 -17.46 4.50 -1.37
CA GLU A 224 -17.60 3.16 -1.97
C GLU A 224 -18.26 3.16 -3.36
N PHE A 225 -19.00 4.22 -3.68
CA PHE A 225 -19.77 4.34 -4.93
C PHE A 225 -19.00 5.04 -6.05
N ASP A 226 -17.87 5.69 -5.72
CA ASP A 226 -17.10 6.44 -6.70
C ASP A 226 -16.33 5.50 -7.62
N ASN A 227 -16.27 5.86 -8.90
CA ASN A 227 -15.50 5.12 -9.89
C ASN A 227 -14.00 5.38 -9.76
N ASP A 228 -13.19 4.37 -10.07
CA ASP A 228 -11.72 4.46 -9.95
C ASP A 228 -11.09 5.25 -11.11
N CYS A 229 -11.63 5.08 -12.31
CA CYS A 229 -11.05 5.59 -13.54
C CYS A 229 -10.81 7.13 -13.53
N PRO A 230 -11.75 7.98 -13.05
CA PRO A 230 -11.56 9.43 -13.03
C PRO A 230 -10.50 9.92 -12.05
N GLU A 231 -10.08 9.08 -11.10
CA GLU A 231 -9.17 9.50 -10.03
C GLU A 231 -7.68 9.47 -10.46
N LEU A 232 -7.35 8.73 -11.52
CA LEU A 232 -5.98 8.52 -11.96
C LEU A 232 -5.26 9.82 -12.41
N PRO A 233 -5.86 10.74 -13.20
CA PRO A 233 -5.15 11.91 -13.71
C PRO A 233 -4.62 12.81 -12.60
N GLU A 234 -5.43 13.07 -11.57
CA GLU A 234 -5.04 13.88 -10.43
C GLU A 234 -3.90 13.24 -9.63
N LEU A 235 -3.99 11.92 -9.40
CA LEU A 235 -2.98 11.16 -8.67
C LEU A 235 -1.64 11.11 -9.40
N VAL A 236 -1.65 10.88 -10.71
CA VAL A 236 -0.44 10.88 -11.55
C VAL A 236 0.21 12.26 -11.53
N LYS A 237 -0.57 13.33 -11.75
CA LYS A 237 -0.06 14.70 -11.73
C LYS A 237 0.57 15.07 -10.39
N ALA A 238 -0.12 14.79 -9.28
CA ALA A 238 0.39 15.06 -7.94
C ALA A 238 1.68 14.28 -7.63
N THR A 239 1.79 13.03 -8.10
CA THR A 239 3.02 12.24 -7.95
C THR A 239 4.16 12.82 -8.79
N ALA A 240 3.90 13.20 -10.05
CA ALA A 240 4.91 13.74 -10.97
C ALA A 240 5.48 15.10 -10.52
N GLU A 241 4.81 15.84 -9.64
CA GLU A 241 5.37 17.06 -9.03
C GLU A 241 6.66 16.79 -8.24
N ASN A 242 6.83 15.56 -7.74
CA ASN A 242 7.94 15.21 -6.84
C ASN A 242 8.79 14.03 -7.32
N PHE A 243 8.29 13.23 -8.26
CA PHE A 243 8.93 12.01 -8.74
C PHE A 243 9.09 12.04 -10.26
N ASP A 244 10.22 11.53 -10.73
CA ASP A 244 10.45 11.26 -12.15
C ASP A 244 9.83 9.91 -12.51
N MET A 245 8.68 9.97 -13.22
CA MET A 245 7.87 8.78 -13.52
C MET A 245 8.25 8.23 -14.90
N ALA A 246 8.83 7.03 -14.95
CA ALA A 246 9.13 6.33 -16.19
C ALA A 246 7.95 5.47 -16.67
N GLU A 247 7.33 4.72 -15.75
CA GLU A 247 6.24 3.80 -16.06
C GLU A 247 5.10 3.92 -15.05
N VAL A 248 3.87 3.80 -15.56
CA VAL A 248 2.66 3.73 -14.74
C VAL A 248 1.85 2.51 -15.15
N SER A 249 1.64 1.58 -14.22
CA SER A 249 0.82 0.39 -14.41
C SER A 249 -0.48 0.48 -13.61
N ALA A 250 -1.62 0.15 -14.23
CA ALA A 250 -2.92 0.12 -13.57
C ALA A 250 -3.81 -0.97 -14.14
N ASP A 251 -4.89 -1.34 -13.43
CA ASP A 251 -5.85 -2.33 -13.92
C ASP A 251 -6.61 -1.79 -15.16
N LYS A 252 -7.11 -2.70 -15.97
CA LYS A 252 -7.97 -2.41 -17.15
C LYS A 252 -9.21 -1.56 -16.82
N ALA A 253 -9.62 -1.48 -15.53
CA ALA A 253 -10.69 -0.58 -15.08
C ALA A 253 -10.31 0.90 -15.27
N TYR A 254 -9.02 1.23 -15.22
CA TYR A 254 -8.49 2.58 -15.42
C TYR A 254 -8.28 2.93 -16.91
N LEU A 255 -8.59 2.03 -17.85
CA LEU A 255 -8.36 2.28 -19.27
C LEU A 255 -9.33 3.35 -19.79
N SER A 256 -8.81 4.53 -20.08
CA SER A 256 -9.48 5.62 -20.78
C SER A 256 -8.46 6.43 -21.58
N MET A 257 -8.94 7.23 -22.55
CA MET A 257 -8.06 8.13 -23.30
C MET A 257 -7.45 9.20 -22.40
N ASP A 258 -8.26 9.76 -21.51
CA ASP A 258 -7.82 10.82 -20.58
C ASP A 258 -6.72 10.30 -19.64
N ASN A 259 -6.83 9.07 -19.17
CA ASN A 259 -5.82 8.46 -18.31
C ASN A 259 -4.51 8.17 -19.05
N LEU A 260 -4.60 7.67 -20.30
CA LEU A 260 -3.41 7.47 -21.14
C LEU A 260 -2.71 8.81 -21.43
N GLN A 261 -3.50 9.86 -21.70
CA GLN A 261 -2.97 11.20 -21.95
C GLN A 261 -2.33 11.79 -20.69
N ALA A 262 -2.98 11.70 -19.55
CA ALA A 262 -2.44 12.19 -18.28
C ALA A 262 -1.09 11.54 -17.91
N ILE A 263 -0.94 10.25 -18.19
CA ILE A 263 0.33 9.53 -17.97
C ILE A 263 1.39 10.03 -18.99
N GLN A 264 1.00 10.22 -20.25
CA GLN A 264 1.93 10.73 -21.28
C GLN A 264 2.36 12.16 -20.99
N ASP A 265 1.46 13.01 -20.49
CA ASP A 265 1.74 14.43 -20.22
C ASP A 265 2.82 14.63 -19.14
N VAL A 266 2.97 13.66 -18.23
CA VAL A 266 4.05 13.65 -17.24
C VAL A 266 5.32 12.96 -17.74
N GLY A 267 5.37 12.55 -19.02
CA GLY A 267 6.53 11.88 -19.62
C GLY A 267 6.61 10.38 -19.38
N ALA A 268 5.64 9.79 -18.68
CA ALA A 268 5.63 8.37 -18.34
C ALA A 268 5.00 7.50 -19.44
N LYS A 269 5.31 6.20 -19.44
CA LYS A 269 4.69 5.20 -20.30
C LYS A 269 3.59 4.45 -19.56
N ALA A 270 2.40 4.37 -20.15
CA ALA A 270 1.26 3.68 -19.57
C ALA A 270 1.28 2.17 -19.84
N PHE A 271 1.06 1.35 -18.83
CA PHE A 271 0.86 -0.09 -18.96
C PHE A 271 -0.50 -0.48 -18.37
N ILE A 272 -1.57 -0.14 -19.09
CA ILE A 272 -2.97 -0.44 -18.75
C ILE A 272 -3.52 -1.39 -19.81
N PRO A 273 -3.89 -2.63 -19.48
CA PRO A 273 -4.35 -3.62 -20.45
C PRO A 273 -5.66 -3.20 -21.13
N PHE A 274 -5.77 -3.48 -22.42
CA PHE A 274 -6.97 -3.23 -23.17
C PHE A 274 -8.05 -4.29 -22.88
N LYS A 275 -9.32 -3.86 -22.88
CA LYS A 275 -10.46 -4.75 -22.72
C LYS A 275 -10.65 -5.56 -24.01
N SER A 276 -11.22 -6.76 -23.91
CA SER A 276 -11.43 -7.65 -25.06
C SER A 276 -12.30 -7.03 -26.18
N ASN A 277 -13.16 -6.08 -25.84
CA ASN A 277 -14.01 -5.34 -26.76
C ASN A 277 -13.41 -4.01 -27.23
N SER A 278 -12.16 -3.69 -26.87
CA SER A 278 -11.49 -2.47 -27.32
C SER A 278 -11.12 -2.58 -28.80
N GLN A 279 -11.22 -1.46 -29.52
CA GLN A 279 -10.85 -1.35 -30.92
C GLN A 279 -9.78 -0.27 -31.11
N SER A 280 -8.99 -0.38 -32.16
CA SER A 280 -7.95 0.59 -32.49
C SER A 280 -8.50 1.91 -33.07
N SER A 281 -9.74 1.91 -33.60
CA SER A 281 -10.38 3.06 -34.24
C SER A 281 -11.14 3.94 -33.26
N GLY A 282 -11.15 5.25 -33.52
CA GLY A 282 -12.06 6.20 -32.83
C GLY A 282 -11.47 7.04 -31.68
N ASN A 283 -10.36 6.64 -31.06
CA ASN A 283 -9.88 7.24 -29.80
C ASN A 283 -8.53 8.00 -29.91
N GLY A 284 -8.17 8.52 -31.08
CA GLY A 284 -6.95 9.33 -31.26
C GLY A 284 -5.66 8.50 -31.47
N MET A 285 -4.55 9.21 -31.71
CA MET A 285 -3.26 8.61 -32.08
C MET A 285 -2.62 7.83 -30.93
N LEU A 286 -2.66 8.36 -29.70
CA LEU A 286 -2.09 7.74 -28.52
C LEU A 286 -2.75 6.39 -28.22
N TRP A 287 -4.09 6.36 -28.27
CA TRP A 287 -4.85 5.11 -28.11
C TRP A 287 -4.44 4.04 -29.12
N LYS A 288 -4.35 4.43 -30.41
CA LYS A 288 -3.92 3.51 -31.48
C LYS A 288 -2.52 2.98 -31.22
N LYS A 289 -1.57 3.85 -30.87
CA LYS A 289 -0.19 3.48 -30.54
C LYS A 289 -0.15 2.47 -29.40
N MET A 290 -0.83 2.74 -28.30
CA MET A 290 -0.84 1.87 -27.11
C MET A 290 -1.59 0.55 -27.39
N TYR A 291 -2.70 0.61 -28.15
CA TYR A 291 -3.44 -0.59 -28.55
C TYR A 291 -2.58 -1.53 -29.41
N HIS A 292 -1.90 -1.00 -30.43
CA HIS A 292 -1.02 -1.83 -31.27
C HIS A 292 0.19 -2.34 -30.49
N TYR A 293 0.75 -1.56 -29.59
CA TYR A 293 1.81 -2.02 -28.70
C TYR A 293 1.35 -3.19 -27.82
N PHE A 294 0.17 -3.07 -27.20
CA PHE A 294 -0.43 -4.16 -26.43
C PHE A 294 -0.70 -5.42 -27.26
N MET A 295 -1.19 -5.28 -28.51
CA MET A 295 -1.54 -6.42 -29.35
C MET A 295 -0.33 -7.10 -29.99
N LEU A 296 0.67 -6.33 -30.42
CA LEU A 296 1.81 -6.85 -31.19
C LEU A 296 2.99 -7.26 -30.29
N ASN A 297 3.17 -6.60 -29.15
CA ASN A 297 4.26 -6.80 -28.19
C ASN A 297 3.71 -7.24 -26.83
N ASN A 298 2.74 -8.15 -26.84
CA ASN A 298 1.99 -8.50 -25.63
C ASN A 298 2.88 -9.04 -24.50
N GLU A 299 3.86 -9.89 -24.81
CA GLU A 299 4.76 -10.44 -23.79
C GLU A 299 5.59 -9.35 -23.10
N GLU A 300 6.18 -8.44 -23.86
CA GLU A 300 6.92 -7.29 -23.32
C GLU A 300 6.00 -6.40 -22.51
N PHE A 301 4.80 -6.07 -23.06
CA PHE A 301 3.82 -5.26 -22.35
C PHE A 301 3.43 -5.89 -20.99
N LEU A 302 3.19 -7.19 -20.95
CA LEU A 302 2.82 -7.89 -19.73
C LEU A 302 3.96 -7.94 -18.70
N GLN A 303 5.22 -8.00 -19.11
CA GLN A 303 6.35 -7.91 -18.18
C GLN A 303 6.33 -6.59 -17.38
N HIS A 304 6.06 -5.47 -18.05
CA HIS A 304 5.90 -4.17 -17.42
C HIS A 304 4.60 -4.09 -16.59
N TYR A 305 3.49 -4.55 -17.16
CA TYR A 305 2.19 -4.55 -16.47
C TYR A 305 2.22 -5.36 -15.17
N HIS A 306 2.93 -6.48 -15.13
CA HIS A 306 2.99 -7.32 -13.92
C HIS A 306 3.64 -6.64 -12.71
N LYS A 307 4.36 -5.52 -12.90
CA LYS A 307 4.80 -4.66 -11.80
C LYS A 307 3.62 -4.17 -10.95
N ARG A 308 2.41 -4.10 -11.51
CA ARG A 308 1.18 -3.76 -10.80
C ARG A 308 0.93 -4.66 -9.58
N SER A 309 1.35 -5.92 -9.61
CA SER A 309 1.15 -6.82 -8.47
C SER A 309 1.75 -6.31 -7.16
N ASN A 310 2.73 -5.40 -7.22
CA ASN A 310 3.36 -4.81 -6.03
C ASN A 310 2.38 -3.93 -5.23
N ILE A 311 1.39 -3.29 -5.89
CA ILE A 311 0.39 -2.51 -5.15
C ILE A 311 -0.53 -3.41 -4.31
N GLU A 312 -0.78 -4.63 -4.74
CA GLU A 312 -1.54 -5.61 -3.94
C GLU A 312 -0.75 -5.99 -2.67
N ALA A 313 0.59 -6.11 -2.79
CA ALA A 313 1.47 -6.30 -1.64
C ALA A 313 1.43 -5.09 -0.71
N THR A 314 1.50 -3.86 -1.23
CA THR A 314 1.36 -2.62 -0.45
C THR A 314 0.02 -2.57 0.29
N ASN A 315 -1.09 -2.83 -0.41
CA ASN A 315 -2.41 -2.88 0.19
C ASN A 315 -2.50 -3.92 1.33
N HIS A 316 -1.88 -5.08 1.13
CA HIS A 316 -1.79 -6.11 2.16
C HIS A 316 -0.94 -5.67 3.35
N MET A 317 0.22 -5.05 3.12
CA MET A 317 1.12 -4.54 4.17
C MET A 317 0.39 -3.51 5.06
N ILE A 318 -0.31 -2.53 4.47
CA ILE A 318 -1.06 -1.53 5.22
C ILE A 318 -2.16 -2.20 6.06
N LYS A 319 -2.93 -3.11 5.47
CA LYS A 319 -4.05 -3.76 6.16
C LYS A 319 -3.60 -4.74 7.25
N SER A 320 -2.54 -5.49 7.02
CA SER A 320 -2.04 -6.44 8.01
C SER A 320 -1.39 -5.75 9.22
N LYS A 321 -0.66 -4.65 9.03
CA LYS A 321 -0.02 -3.91 10.12
C LYS A 321 -1.00 -3.01 10.88
N PHE A 322 -1.85 -2.27 10.16
CA PHE A 322 -2.69 -1.22 10.76
C PHE A 322 -4.19 -1.53 10.76
N GLY A 323 -4.55 -2.73 10.32
CA GLY A 323 -5.92 -3.23 10.26
C GLY A 323 -6.66 -2.84 8.97
N ASP A 324 -7.52 -3.74 8.51
CA ASP A 324 -8.33 -3.63 7.30
C ASP A 324 -9.62 -2.79 7.48
N CYS A 325 -9.88 -2.34 8.71
CA CYS A 325 -11.04 -1.55 9.08
C CYS A 325 -10.63 -0.25 9.77
N VAL A 326 -11.49 0.77 9.65
CA VAL A 326 -11.36 2.02 10.42
C VAL A 326 -12.21 1.95 11.70
N ARG A 327 -11.72 2.54 12.77
CA ARG A 327 -12.40 2.62 14.08
C ARG A 327 -13.23 3.88 14.23
N SER A 328 -12.91 4.90 13.46
CA SER A 328 -13.61 6.19 13.42
C SER A 328 -15.04 6.04 12.92
N LYS A 329 -15.95 6.92 13.40
CA LYS A 329 -17.39 6.82 13.14
C LYS A 329 -17.91 7.84 12.12
N THR A 330 -17.28 9.01 12.02
CA THR A 330 -17.66 10.06 11.06
C THR A 330 -16.80 9.97 9.82
N TRP A 331 -17.34 10.35 8.66
CA TRP A 331 -16.64 10.29 7.38
C TRP A 331 -15.25 10.96 7.44
N THR A 332 -15.20 12.21 7.88
CA THR A 332 -13.91 12.94 7.99
C THR A 332 -12.90 12.21 8.87
N ALA A 333 -13.36 11.66 10.01
CA ALA A 333 -12.46 10.92 10.89
C ALA A 333 -12.00 9.59 10.28
N GLN A 334 -12.83 8.94 9.48
CA GLN A 334 -12.46 7.73 8.74
C GLN A 334 -11.41 8.03 7.67
N VAL A 335 -11.61 9.10 6.90
CA VAL A 335 -10.64 9.60 5.92
C VAL A 335 -9.30 9.89 6.58
N ASN A 336 -9.29 10.68 7.66
CA ASN A 336 -8.07 11.05 8.39
C ASN A 336 -7.38 9.82 9.01
N GLU A 337 -8.15 8.81 9.47
CA GLU A 337 -7.58 7.55 9.97
C GLU A 337 -6.89 6.75 8.87
N VAL A 338 -7.48 6.67 7.66
CA VAL A 338 -6.84 6.00 6.52
C VAL A 338 -5.56 6.73 6.12
N LEU A 339 -5.58 8.07 6.05
CA LEU A 339 -4.38 8.85 5.76
C LEU A 339 -3.27 8.61 6.80
N CYS A 340 -3.62 8.55 8.09
CA CYS A 340 -2.66 8.18 9.12
C CYS A 340 -2.08 6.77 8.93
N LYS A 341 -2.87 5.79 8.46
CA LYS A 341 -2.35 4.45 8.13
C LYS A 341 -1.34 4.50 6.98
N VAL A 342 -1.60 5.33 5.97
CA VAL A 342 -0.67 5.52 4.83
C VAL A 342 0.63 6.18 5.30
N ILE A 343 0.55 7.21 6.14
CA ILE A 343 1.74 7.85 6.73
C ILE A 343 2.56 6.83 7.53
N CYS A 344 1.89 6.01 8.35
CA CYS A 344 2.56 4.93 9.10
C CYS A 344 3.28 3.94 8.17
N HIS A 345 2.63 3.57 7.06
CA HIS A 345 3.21 2.69 6.06
C HIS A 345 4.43 3.30 5.38
N ASN A 346 4.34 4.57 4.97
CA ASN A 346 5.46 5.26 4.33
C ASN A 346 6.67 5.35 5.26
N LEU A 347 6.47 5.73 6.52
CA LEU A 347 7.56 5.75 7.50
C LEU A 347 8.19 4.36 7.69
N TYR A 348 7.38 3.30 7.67
CA TYR A 348 7.89 1.93 7.69
C TYR A 348 8.74 1.61 6.46
N CYS A 349 8.28 1.96 5.25
CA CYS A 349 9.06 1.75 4.02
C CYS A 349 10.38 2.53 4.06
N VAL A 350 10.35 3.78 4.51
CA VAL A 350 11.57 4.60 4.65
C VAL A 350 12.55 3.94 5.62
N ILE A 351 12.09 3.48 6.79
CA ILE A 351 12.95 2.78 7.77
C ILE A 351 13.57 1.54 7.15
N MET A 352 12.79 0.75 6.39
CA MET A 352 13.33 -0.41 5.68
C MET A 352 14.44 -0.03 4.73
N GLU A 353 14.22 1.01 3.91
CA GLU A 353 15.20 1.42 2.89
C GLU A 353 16.40 2.16 3.50
N MET A 354 16.29 2.76 4.67
CA MET A 354 17.45 3.26 5.44
C MET A 354 18.46 2.13 5.74
N HIS A 355 17.96 0.94 6.05
CA HIS A 355 18.81 -0.22 6.34
C HIS A 355 19.22 -1.00 5.08
N THR A 356 18.35 -1.07 4.07
CA THR A 356 18.61 -1.85 2.85
C THR A 356 19.46 -1.09 1.84
N LEU A 357 19.18 0.20 1.63
CA LEU A 357 19.86 1.05 0.66
C LEU A 357 20.85 2.05 1.28
N GLY A 358 20.88 2.14 2.62
CA GLY A 358 21.73 3.11 3.32
C GLY A 358 21.33 4.56 3.09
N ILE A 359 20.05 4.83 2.80
CA ILE A 359 19.56 6.20 2.63
C ILE A 359 19.49 6.90 3.98
N GLU A 360 19.77 8.19 4.00
CA GLU A 360 19.50 9.04 5.14
C GLU A 360 18.14 9.71 4.97
N ALA A 361 17.27 9.58 5.96
CA ALA A 361 15.98 10.24 5.99
C ALA A 361 15.90 11.16 7.20
N GLU A 362 16.00 12.45 6.96
CA GLU A 362 15.78 13.49 7.95
C GLU A 362 14.69 14.42 7.45
N PHE A 363 13.70 14.70 8.33
CA PHE A 363 12.62 15.64 8.03
C PHE A 363 12.78 16.93 8.81
N VAL A 364 13.99 17.18 9.32
CA VAL A 364 14.32 18.43 10.02
C VAL A 364 14.71 19.47 8.97
N SER A 365 14.05 20.61 8.99
CA SER A 365 14.36 21.78 8.16
C SER A 365 15.34 22.70 8.89
#